data_8746e54a506efb0f393e4cf52d85b167
#
_entry.id   8746e54a506efb0f393e4cf52d85b167
#
_cell.length_a   1.000
_cell.length_b   1.000
_cell.length_c   1.000
_cell.angle_alpha   90.00
_cell.angle_beta   90.00
_cell.angle_gamma   90.00
#
_symmetry.space_group_name_H-M   'P 1'
#
loop_
_entity.id
_entity.type
_entity.pdbx_description
1 polymer ?
#
loop_
_entity_poly.entity_id
_entity_poly.type
_entity_poly.pdbx_seq_one_letter_code
_entity_poly.pdbx_strand_id
1 'polypeptide(L)'
;MTAIDVGTESEATGNVPPRYACGETFVPKSRYIDPEFLQLELDRLFTQVWQPACREEEIPDPGSYYEYTIGRQSIMVVRQKDGEIKAFYNACTHRGMKVVRGTGCAVGGDLRCEFHGWRYALDGRSSFVPSRDEFLNRPREQWSLRQVAAGTWGGWVFVSMAEDPPELLEWLDPLPTALEPFRLQDMRFRWRKRTMLAANYKTVIDAFIEGYHTPGTHPQTLRPVQGPRPSAEPAPPQEFVYAPYTPTIPYRNHSRFIYTARPDSGDRDSARKEQAARPEVFANSMQYNYLEVGSLVTERDYRAAQQLATMEPSDVPPFVLYHQICEELALAEGVDFPKMSMEQYFAGNGDWHVFPTLVILVEKSCLLGYRMLPDAEDPNRCVFEMFSLEHFAPGEVPETSWLEVERWQDHDGWGELPTQDLKNIDAIHAGMHSRGFEGLWLNTAQEMSIRNEHAIADRFIFGVDGDG
;
A
#
# COMPACT_ATOMS: atom_id res chain seq x y z
N MET A 1 47.86 -0.95 -2.75
CA MET A 1 46.39 -1.06 -2.75
C MET A 1 46.08 -2.20 -1.78
N THR A 2 45.88 -1.85 -0.54
CA THR A 2 45.59 -2.79 0.57
C THR A 2 44.08 -3.04 0.55
N ALA A 3 43.73 -4.32 0.45
CA ALA A 3 42.36 -4.78 0.58
C ALA A 3 41.82 -4.34 1.95
N ILE A 4 40.63 -3.67 1.94
CA ILE A 4 39.89 -3.40 3.15
C ILE A 4 39.28 -4.76 3.56
N ASP A 5 39.80 -5.28 4.65
CA ASP A 5 39.25 -6.45 5.32
C ASP A 5 37.94 -6.02 5.98
N VAL A 6 36.82 -6.32 5.33
CA VAL A 6 35.49 -6.10 5.91
C VAL A 6 35.26 -7.29 6.83
N GLY A 7 35.54 -7.08 8.12
CA GLY A 7 35.28 -8.04 9.16
C GLY A 7 33.85 -8.52 9.15
N THR A 8 33.63 -9.71 8.61
CA THR A 8 32.40 -10.49 8.70
C THR A 8 32.42 -11.31 9.98
N GLU A 9 32.11 -10.71 11.10
CA GLU A 9 31.61 -11.44 12.27
C GLU A 9 30.19 -10.91 12.59
N SER A 10 29.23 -11.35 11.77
CA SER A 10 27.83 -11.47 12.19
C SER A 10 27.68 -12.93 12.62
N GLU A 11 27.37 -13.16 13.88
CA GLU A 11 26.83 -14.43 14.33
C GLU A 11 25.57 -14.71 13.51
N ALA A 12 25.72 -15.51 12.46
CA ALA A 12 24.63 -15.91 11.58
C ALA A 12 23.61 -16.68 12.41
N THR A 13 22.45 -16.13 12.60
CA THR A 13 21.26 -16.85 13.05
C THR A 13 21.05 -18.04 12.11
N GLY A 14 21.14 -19.24 12.63
CA GLY A 14 21.54 -20.49 11.99
C GLY A 14 20.78 -21.05 10.78
N ASN A 15 19.81 -20.34 10.13
CA ASN A 15 19.01 -20.91 9.05
C ASN A 15 18.95 -20.08 7.76
N VAL A 16 19.38 -18.82 7.73
CA VAL A 16 19.36 -18.01 6.51
C VAL A 16 20.58 -18.30 5.65
N PRO A 17 20.43 -18.74 4.38
CA PRO A 17 21.56 -18.94 3.49
C PRO A 17 22.41 -17.67 3.36
N PRO A 18 23.75 -17.72 3.36
CA PRO A 18 24.61 -16.53 3.34
C PRO A 18 24.31 -15.53 2.22
N ARG A 19 23.88 -16.02 1.04
CA ARG A 19 23.51 -15.17 -0.10
C ARG A 19 22.25 -14.31 0.14
N TYR A 20 21.44 -14.67 1.15
CA TYR A 20 20.21 -13.94 1.53
C TYR A 20 20.33 -13.29 2.90
N ALA A 21 21.43 -13.49 3.62
CA ALA A 21 21.58 -12.94 4.96
C ALA A 21 21.67 -11.41 4.92
N CYS A 22 20.74 -10.75 5.62
CA CYS A 22 20.79 -9.32 5.83
C CYS A 22 21.76 -8.98 6.97
N GLY A 23 22.48 -7.86 6.82
CA GLY A 23 23.15 -7.20 7.94
C GLY A 23 22.19 -6.29 8.71
N GLU A 24 22.73 -5.54 9.67
CA GLU A 24 21.95 -4.54 10.40
C GLU A 24 21.39 -3.46 9.46
N THR A 25 22.21 -2.95 8.54
CA THR A 25 21.88 -1.91 7.57
C THR A 25 22.09 -2.32 6.12
N PHE A 26 22.30 -3.60 5.86
CA PHE A 26 22.59 -4.13 4.54
C PHE A 26 21.57 -5.18 4.12
N VAL A 27 21.03 -5.04 2.89
CA VAL A 27 20.13 -6.02 2.27
C VAL A 27 20.75 -6.50 0.96
N PRO A 28 21.05 -7.80 0.80
CA PRO A 28 21.66 -8.30 -0.43
C PRO A 28 20.71 -8.25 -1.60
N LYS A 29 21.20 -7.85 -2.78
CA LYS A 29 20.40 -7.75 -4.01
C LYS A 29 19.74 -9.07 -4.44
N SER A 30 20.28 -10.22 -4.01
CA SER A 30 19.70 -11.54 -4.28
C SER A 30 18.25 -11.68 -3.78
N ARG A 31 17.85 -10.93 -2.76
CA ARG A 31 16.45 -10.89 -2.31
C ARG A 31 15.49 -10.23 -3.32
N TYR A 32 16.02 -9.48 -4.27
CA TYR A 32 15.23 -8.76 -5.28
C TYR A 32 15.27 -9.42 -6.65
N ILE A 33 16.42 -10.00 -7.03
CA ILE A 33 16.64 -10.45 -8.41
C ILE A 33 16.76 -11.98 -8.56
N ASP A 34 16.81 -12.72 -7.44
CA ASP A 34 16.95 -14.19 -7.49
C ASP A 34 15.57 -14.85 -7.59
N PRO A 35 15.29 -15.61 -8.69
CA PRO A 35 14.03 -16.35 -8.82
C PRO A 35 13.78 -17.37 -7.70
N GLU A 36 14.84 -17.96 -7.11
CA GLU A 36 14.67 -18.88 -5.99
C GLU A 36 14.16 -18.16 -4.74
N PHE A 37 14.61 -16.92 -4.48
CA PHE A 37 14.09 -16.14 -3.36
C PHE A 37 12.63 -15.78 -3.56
N LEU A 38 12.23 -15.37 -4.78
CA LEU A 38 10.82 -15.15 -5.11
C LEU A 38 9.95 -16.39 -4.83
N GLN A 39 10.44 -17.60 -5.21
CA GLN A 39 9.67 -18.82 -4.92
C GLN A 39 9.58 -19.08 -3.41
N LEU A 40 10.62 -18.80 -2.63
CA LEU A 40 10.54 -18.90 -1.16
C LEU A 40 9.50 -17.96 -0.58
N GLU A 41 9.41 -16.72 -1.09
CA GLU A 41 8.38 -15.76 -0.67
C GLU A 41 6.98 -16.27 -1.02
N LEU A 42 6.77 -16.72 -2.27
CA LEU A 42 5.48 -17.23 -2.72
C LEU A 42 5.01 -18.48 -1.97
N ASP A 43 5.94 -19.37 -1.62
CA ASP A 43 5.63 -20.67 -1.00
C ASP A 43 5.55 -20.59 0.54
N ARG A 44 6.33 -19.72 1.19
CA ARG A 44 6.48 -19.70 2.64
C ARG A 44 5.99 -18.43 3.30
N LEU A 45 6.06 -17.27 2.62
CA LEU A 45 5.59 -16.00 3.16
C LEU A 45 4.12 -15.77 2.79
N PHE A 46 3.81 -15.65 1.49
CA PHE A 46 2.47 -15.30 1.02
C PHE A 46 1.40 -16.35 1.35
N THR A 47 1.80 -17.59 1.64
CA THR A 47 0.86 -18.62 2.10
C THR A 47 0.56 -18.54 3.61
N GLN A 48 1.26 -17.72 4.37
CA GLN A 48 1.18 -17.69 5.83
C GLN A 48 0.67 -16.36 6.41
N VAL A 49 0.81 -15.26 5.67
CA VAL A 49 0.46 -13.93 6.15
C VAL A 49 -0.93 -13.47 5.70
N TRP A 50 -1.51 -12.53 6.45
CA TRP A 50 -2.70 -11.82 6.00
C TRP A 50 -2.35 -10.87 4.85
N GLN A 51 -3.19 -10.85 3.82
CA GLN A 51 -2.99 -10.08 2.59
C GLN A 51 -4.24 -9.28 2.25
N PRO A 52 -4.13 -7.98 1.90
CA PRO A 52 -5.26 -7.17 1.44
C PRO A 52 -5.69 -7.63 0.04
N ALA A 53 -6.84 -8.29 -0.06
CA ALA A 53 -7.34 -8.86 -1.31
C ALA A 53 -8.11 -7.84 -2.15
N CYS A 54 -9.09 -7.18 -1.56
CA CYS A 54 -9.94 -6.18 -2.22
C CYS A 54 -10.53 -5.21 -1.20
N ARG A 55 -11.26 -4.20 -1.67
CA ARG A 55 -12.12 -3.41 -0.78
C ARG A 55 -13.52 -3.99 -0.73
N GLU A 56 -14.23 -3.75 0.38
CA GLU A 56 -15.62 -4.21 0.55
C GLU A 56 -16.57 -3.63 -0.49
N GLU A 57 -16.31 -2.42 -0.96
CA GLU A 57 -17.08 -1.76 -2.03
C GLU A 57 -16.96 -2.45 -3.40
N GLU A 58 -15.96 -3.31 -3.61
CA GLU A 58 -15.79 -4.09 -4.84
C GLU A 58 -16.68 -5.36 -4.85
N ILE A 59 -17.24 -5.71 -3.70
CA ILE A 59 -18.19 -6.82 -3.53
C ILE A 59 -19.42 -6.35 -2.75
N PRO A 60 -20.20 -5.37 -3.27
CA PRO A 60 -21.22 -4.66 -2.49
C PRO A 60 -22.43 -5.52 -2.09
N ASP A 61 -22.86 -6.43 -2.96
CA ASP A 61 -24.12 -7.15 -2.83
C ASP A 61 -23.94 -8.63 -2.47
N PRO A 62 -24.92 -9.28 -1.83
CA PRO A 62 -24.92 -10.72 -1.64
C PRO A 62 -24.72 -11.48 -2.96
N GLY A 63 -23.70 -12.34 -3.00
CA GLY A 63 -23.29 -13.07 -4.18
C GLY A 63 -22.22 -12.38 -5.01
N SER A 64 -21.90 -11.11 -4.74
CA SER A 64 -20.74 -10.45 -5.35
C SER A 64 -19.46 -11.19 -4.97
N TYR A 65 -18.54 -11.29 -5.93
CA TYR A 65 -17.26 -11.95 -5.73
C TYR A 65 -16.11 -11.14 -6.34
N TYR A 66 -14.92 -11.38 -5.79
CA TYR A 66 -13.64 -10.85 -6.27
C TYR A 66 -12.62 -11.99 -6.36
N GLU A 67 -11.89 -12.08 -7.48
CA GLU A 67 -10.76 -12.98 -7.63
C GLU A 67 -9.48 -12.27 -7.20
N TYR A 68 -8.87 -12.73 -6.11
CA TYR A 68 -7.55 -12.30 -5.66
C TYR A 68 -6.49 -13.30 -6.13
N THR A 69 -5.43 -12.81 -6.78
CA THR A 69 -4.34 -13.67 -7.25
C THR A 69 -3.03 -13.21 -6.64
N ILE A 70 -2.27 -14.16 -6.08
CA ILE A 70 -0.93 -13.96 -5.55
C ILE A 70 -0.04 -15.13 -6.00
N GLY A 71 1.00 -14.83 -6.77
CA GLY A 71 1.79 -15.86 -7.42
C GLY A 71 0.89 -16.79 -8.25
N ARG A 72 0.95 -18.09 -7.96
CA ARG A 72 0.10 -19.11 -8.61
C ARG A 72 -1.20 -19.41 -7.87
N GLN A 73 -1.44 -18.75 -6.73
CA GLN A 73 -2.67 -18.95 -5.95
C GLN A 73 -3.77 -18.01 -6.43
N SER A 74 -4.97 -18.56 -6.60
CA SER A 74 -6.17 -17.80 -6.88
C SER A 74 -7.17 -18.05 -5.76
N ILE A 75 -7.60 -16.97 -5.10
CA ILE A 75 -8.55 -16.96 -4.01
C ILE A 75 -9.80 -16.23 -4.46
N MET A 76 -10.94 -16.80 -4.17
CA MET A 76 -12.24 -16.22 -4.44
C MET A 76 -12.81 -15.67 -3.15
N VAL A 77 -13.03 -14.35 -3.08
CA VAL A 77 -13.70 -13.66 -1.98
C VAL A 77 -15.17 -13.47 -2.35
N VAL A 78 -16.10 -13.82 -1.47
CA VAL A 78 -17.55 -13.84 -1.78
C VAL A 78 -18.34 -13.24 -0.62
N ARG A 79 -19.23 -12.26 -0.92
CA ARG A 79 -20.20 -11.74 0.04
C ARG A 79 -21.36 -12.71 0.18
N GLN A 80 -21.65 -13.11 1.41
CA GLN A 80 -22.73 -14.01 1.79
C GLN A 80 -24.09 -13.29 1.83
N LYS A 81 -25.18 -14.05 1.94
CA LYS A 81 -26.55 -13.49 2.01
C LYS A 81 -26.82 -12.65 3.24
N ASP A 82 -26.16 -12.94 4.33
CA ASP A 82 -26.22 -12.23 5.61
C ASP A 82 -25.23 -11.05 5.72
N GLY A 83 -24.45 -10.79 4.64
CA GLY A 83 -23.43 -9.75 4.57
C GLY A 83 -22.05 -10.19 5.02
N GLU A 84 -21.88 -11.37 5.63
CA GLU A 84 -20.58 -11.94 5.95
C GLU A 84 -19.72 -12.09 4.68
N ILE A 85 -18.40 -12.04 4.82
CA ILE A 85 -17.48 -12.28 3.70
C ILE A 85 -16.71 -13.57 3.97
N LYS A 86 -16.72 -14.46 2.98
CA LYS A 86 -15.95 -15.72 3.01
C LYS A 86 -14.98 -15.78 1.86
N ALA A 87 -13.90 -16.52 2.03
CA ALA A 87 -12.91 -16.75 0.98
C ALA A 87 -12.66 -18.25 0.80
N PHE A 88 -12.35 -18.63 -0.44
CA PHE A 88 -12.10 -20.01 -0.83
C PHE A 88 -10.97 -20.05 -1.85
N TYR A 89 -10.24 -21.19 -1.89
CA TYR A 89 -9.40 -21.44 -3.06
C TYR A 89 -10.28 -21.50 -4.32
N ASN A 90 -9.95 -20.69 -5.30
CA ASN A 90 -10.70 -20.59 -6.56
C ASN A 90 -10.37 -21.77 -7.50
N ALA A 91 -10.64 -22.97 -7.04
CA ALA A 91 -10.35 -24.20 -7.77
C ALA A 91 -11.49 -25.20 -7.59
N CYS A 92 -12.19 -25.50 -8.69
CA CYS A 92 -13.24 -26.50 -8.71
C CYS A 92 -12.71 -27.85 -8.23
N THR A 93 -13.36 -28.43 -7.22
CA THR A 93 -12.93 -29.68 -6.60
C THR A 93 -13.04 -30.90 -7.51
N HIS A 94 -13.53 -30.72 -8.72
CA HIS A 94 -13.51 -31.78 -9.75
C HIS A 94 -12.14 -31.92 -10.41
N ARG A 95 -11.66 -30.89 -11.11
CA ARG A 95 -10.41 -30.91 -11.90
C ARG A 95 -9.64 -29.60 -11.86
N GLY A 96 -9.82 -28.79 -10.82
CA GLY A 96 -9.00 -27.59 -10.54
C GLY A 96 -9.34 -26.34 -11.38
N MET A 97 -10.36 -26.39 -12.26
CA MET A 97 -10.72 -25.20 -13.03
C MET A 97 -11.14 -24.06 -12.10
N LYS A 98 -10.69 -22.83 -12.36
CA LYS A 98 -11.18 -21.62 -11.66
C LYS A 98 -12.70 -21.54 -11.73
N VAL A 99 -13.34 -21.32 -10.59
CA VAL A 99 -14.81 -21.22 -10.48
C VAL A 99 -15.30 -19.84 -10.91
N VAL A 100 -14.53 -18.79 -10.55
CA VAL A 100 -14.79 -17.39 -10.91
C VAL A 100 -13.56 -16.77 -11.57
N ARG A 101 -13.78 -15.65 -12.30
CA ARG A 101 -12.73 -14.82 -12.88
C ARG A 101 -13.03 -13.35 -12.64
N GLY A 102 -12.01 -12.60 -12.23
CA GLY A 102 -12.13 -11.16 -11.96
C GLY A 102 -13.18 -10.85 -10.90
N THR A 103 -14.05 -9.89 -11.20
CA THR A 103 -15.17 -9.47 -10.34
C THR A 103 -16.50 -9.83 -10.98
N GLY A 104 -17.52 -10.09 -10.16
CA GLY A 104 -18.86 -10.37 -10.66
C GLY A 104 -19.84 -10.72 -9.55
N CYS A 105 -21.00 -11.26 -9.95
CA CYS A 105 -22.02 -11.70 -9.02
C CYS A 105 -22.53 -13.09 -9.40
N ALA A 106 -22.72 -13.96 -8.41
CA ALA A 106 -23.23 -15.31 -8.57
C ALA A 106 -24.70 -15.30 -9.03
N VAL A 107 -24.95 -15.76 -10.25
CA VAL A 107 -26.30 -15.82 -10.83
C VAL A 107 -27.11 -16.94 -10.15
N GLY A 108 -28.28 -16.58 -9.61
CA GLY A 108 -29.16 -17.55 -8.93
C GLY A 108 -28.66 -18.01 -7.56
N GLY A 109 -27.62 -17.34 -7.01
CA GLY A 109 -27.10 -17.63 -5.68
C GLY A 109 -26.13 -18.81 -5.60
N ASP A 110 -25.69 -19.35 -6.74
CA ASP A 110 -24.68 -20.42 -6.85
C ASP A 110 -23.48 -19.94 -7.69
N LEU A 111 -22.28 -20.32 -7.25
CA LEU A 111 -21.05 -20.23 -8.00
C LEU A 111 -20.94 -21.44 -8.94
N ARG A 112 -20.78 -21.23 -10.23
CA ARG A 112 -20.83 -22.32 -11.23
C ARG A 112 -19.49 -22.50 -11.93
N CYS A 113 -18.94 -23.69 -11.84
CA CYS A 113 -17.83 -24.10 -12.69
C CYS A 113 -18.29 -24.28 -14.14
N GLU A 114 -17.72 -23.54 -15.06
CA GLU A 114 -18.12 -23.56 -16.49
C GLU A 114 -17.76 -24.87 -17.22
N PHE A 115 -16.82 -25.67 -16.67
CA PHE A 115 -16.33 -26.86 -17.36
C PHE A 115 -17.37 -27.99 -17.40
N HIS A 116 -17.89 -28.42 -16.22
CA HIS A 116 -18.86 -29.50 -16.15
C HIS A 116 -20.14 -29.11 -15.39
N GLY A 117 -20.34 -27.85 -15.10
CA GLY A 117 -21.55 -27.35 -14.45
C GLY A 117 -21.67 -27.70 -12.98
N TRP A 118 -20.54 -28.03 -12.28
CA TRP A 118 -20.57 -28.17 -10.84
C TRP A 118 -20.93 -26.83 -10.22
N ARG A 119 -21.75 -26.87 -9.17
CA ARG A 119 -22.22 -25.68 -8.49
C ARG A 119 -21.85 -25.72 -7.01
N TYR A 120 -21.54 -24.55 -6.50
CA TYR A 120 -21.24 -24.32 -5.09
C TYR A 120 -22.12 -23.20 -4.58
N ALA A 121 -22.74 -23.39 -3.42
CA ALA A 121 -23.41 -22.31 -2.71
C ALA A 121 -22.38 -21.21 -2.33
N LEU A 122 -22.84 -20.02 -1.97
CA LEU A 122 -21.95 -18.90 -1.60
C LEU A 122 -21.01 -19.24 -0.44
N ASP A 123 -21.42 -20.19 0.43
CA ASP A 123 -20.62 -20.69 1.56
C ASP A 123 -19.63 -21.81 1.17
N GLY A 124 -19.43 -22.04 -0.13
CA GLY A 124 -18.49 -23.02 -0.66
C GLY A 124 -18.98 -24.47 -0.67
N ARG A 125 -20.15 -24.79 -0.07
CA ARG A 125 -20.68 -26.14 -0.10
C ARG A 125 -21.12 -26.53 -1.51
N SER A 126 -20.81 -27.77 -1.91
CA SER A 126 -21.31 -28.31 -3.19
C SER A 126 -22.84 -28.39 -3.19
N SER A 127 -23.49 -27.60 -4.05
CA SER A 127 -24.95 -27.56 -4.22
C SER A 127 -25.44 -28.51 -5.32
N PHE A 128 -24.65 -28.70 -6.37
CA PHE A 128 -25.02 -29.59 -7.49
C PHE A 128 -23.79 -30.18 -8.19
N VAL A 129 -23.86 -31.47 -8.47
CA VAL A 129 -22.85 -32.22 -9.26
C VAL A 129 -23.59 -33.11 -10.24
N PRO A 130 -23.38 -32.96 -11.56
CA PRO A 130 -23.94 -33.86 -12.55
C PRO A 130 -23.47 -35.31 -12.31
N SER A 131 -24.37 -36.30 -12.50
CA SER A 131 -24.06 -37.73 -12.33
C SER A 131 -23.30 -38.06 -11.04
N ARG A 132 -23.70 -37.46 -9.94
CA ARG A 132 -22.96 -37.53 -8.65
C ARG A 132 -22.75 -38.98 -8.19
N ASP A 133 -23.72 -39.88 -8.47
CA ASP A 133 -23.70 -41.28 -8.05
C ASP A 133 -22.62 -42.09 -8.80
N GLU A 134 -22.11 -41.58 -9.90
CA GLU A 134 -21.04 -42.23 -10.67
C GLU A 134 -19.62 -41.93 -10.06
N PHE A 135 -19.52 -41.03 -9.10
CA PHE A 135 -18.26 -40.75 -8.39
C PHE A 135 -18.13 -41.71 -7.18
N LEU A 136 -17.60 -42.88 -7.43
CA LEU A 136 -17.43 -43.91 -6.40
C LEU A 136 -16.40 -43.51 -5.33
N ASN A 137 -16.70 -43.79 -4.07
CA ASN A 137 -15.77 -43.66 -2.93
C ASN A 137 -15.22 -42.24 -2.63
N ARG A 138 -15.85 -41.21 -3.16
CA ARG A 138 -15.40 -39.84 -2.82
C ARG A 138 -15.98 -39.39 -1.46
N PRO A 139 -15.14 -39.04 -0.47
CA PRO A 139 -15.61 -38.51 0.82
C PRO A 139 -16.47 -37.26 0.63
N ARG A 140 -17.51 -37.12 1.46
CA ARG A 140 -18.47 -36.00 1.33
C ARG A 140 -17.83 -34.63 1.50
N GLU A 141 -16.85 -34.53 2.37
CA GLU A 141 -16.10 -33.30 2.72
C GLU A 141 -15.31 -32.76 1.53
N GLN A 142 -14.85 -33.63 0.65
CA GLN A 142 -14.05 -33.27 -0.51
C GLN A 142 -14.87 -32.69 -1.71
N TRP A 143 -16.19 -32.57 -1.56
CA TRP A 143 -17.04 -31.99 -2.61
C TRP A 143 -17.12 -30.46 -2.53
N SER A 144 -16.90 -29.90 -1.37
CA SER A 144 -16.98 -28.47 -1.11
C SER A 144 -15.66 -27.77 -1.40
N LEU A 145 -15.70 -26.48 -1.70
CA LEU A 145 -14.50 -25.65 -1.84
C LEU A 145 -13.72 -25.59 -0.53
N ARG A 146 -12.41 -25.58 -0.62
CA ARG A 146 -11.55 -25.40 0.55
C ARG A 146 -11.57 -23.92 0.95
N GLN A 147 -11.92 -23.66 2.20
CA GLN A 147 -11.99 -22.32 2.75
C GLN A 147 -10.59 -21.74 2.98
N VAL A 148 -10.49 -20.41 2.85
CA VAL A 148 -9.35 -19.57 3.20
C VAL A 148 -9.84 -18.60 4.28
N ALA A 149 -9.01 -18.31 5.26
CA ALA A 149 -9.37 -17.33 6.29
C ALA A 149 -9.63 -15.96 5.65
N ALA A 150 -10.68 -15.27 6.11
CA ALA A 150 -11.06 -13.94 5.65
C ALA A 150 -11.46 -13.07 6.83
N GLY A 151 -11.12 -11.80 6.77
CA GLY A 151 -11.51 -10.79 7.77
C GLY A 151 -11.54 -9.40 7.14
N THR A 152 -12.16 -8.44 7.80
CA THR A 152 -12.28 -7.07 7.31
C THR A 152 -11.71 -6.07 8.29
N TRP A 153 -11.03 -5.05 7.76
CA TRP A 153 -10.57 -3.90 8.52
C TRP A 153 -10.39 -2.70 7.60
N GLY A 154 -10.82 -1.51 8.04
CA GLY A 154 -10.65 -0.26 7.33
C GLY A 154 -11.31 -0.23 5.94
N GLY A 155 -12.32 -1.09 5.70
CA GLY A 155 -12.98 -1.26 4.40
C GLY A 155 -12.23 -2.17 3.44
N TRP A 156 -11.09 -2.77 3.84
CA TRP A 156 -10.42 -3.85 3.10
C TRP A 156 -10.87 -5.22 3.59
N VAL A 157 -10.89 -6.16 2.65
CA VAL A 157 -10.99 -7.57 2.92
C VAL A 157 -9.59 -8.18 2.88
N PHE A 158 -9.20 -8.80 3.97
CA PHE A 158 -7.95 -9.54 4.09
C PHE A 158 -8.20 -11.03 3.97
N VAL A 159 -7.24 -11.74 3.40
CA VAL A 159 -7.25 -13.21 3.31
C VAL A 159 -5.94 -13.78 3.83
N SER A 160 -5.98 -14.97 4.44
CA SER A 160 -4.79 -15.74 4.81
C SER A 160 -4.97 -17.19 4.44
N MET A 161 -3.97 -17.76 3.77
CA MET A 161 -3.94 -19.18 3.39
C MET A 161 -3.34 -20.08 4.49
N ALA A 162 -2.87 -19.49 5.60
CA ALA A 162 -2.41 -20.25 6.76
C ALA A 162 -3.53 -21.14 7.31
N GLU A 163 -3.17 -22.30 7.88
CA GLU A 163 -4.13 -23.21 8.49
C GLU A 163 -4.74 -22.63 9.78
N ASP A 164 -3.92 -21.92 10.55
CA ASP A 164 -4.30 -21.27 11.80
C ASP A 164 -3.65 -19.88 11.89
N PRO A 165 -4.17 -18.89 11.12
CA PRO A 165 -3.62 -17.53 11.17
C PRO A 165 -3.97 -16.86 12.50
N PRO A 166 -3.14 -15.91 12.97
CA PRO A 166 -3.51 -15.07 14.10
C PRO A 166 -4.79 -14.27 13.77
N GLU A 167 -5.49 -13.81 14.79
CA GLU A 167 -6.63 -12.91 14.58
C GLU A 167 -6.20 -11.68 13.78
N LEU A 168 -7.03 -11.25 12.79
CA LEU A 168 -6.67 -10.17 11.87
C LEU A 168 -6.29 -8.88 12.60
N LEU A 169 -7.04 -8.47 13.62
CA LEU A 169 -6.76 -7.23 14.34
C LEU A 169 -5.47 -7.31 15.18
N GLU A 170 -5.11 -8.50 15.66
CA GLU A 170 -3.82 -8.73 16.31
C GLU A 170 -2.67 -8.67 15.30
N TRP A 171 -2.86 -9.25 14.11
CA TRP A 171 -1.89 -9.13 13.02
C TRP A 171 -1.63 -7.68 12.62
N LEU A 172 -2.70 -6.88 12.54
CA LEU A 172 -2.66 -5.48 12.08
C LEU A 172 -2.21 -4.48 13.16
N ASP A 173 -1.95 -4.89 14.40
CA ASP A 173 -1.48 -3.95 15.44
C ASP A 173 -0.22 -3.19 14.97
N PRO A 174 -0.15 -1.86 15.14
CA PRO A 174 -1.05 -0.94 15.86
C PRO A 174 -2.06 -0.19 14.95
N LEU A 175 -2.19 -0.53 13.66
CA LEU A 175 -3.02 0.21 12.71
C LEU A 175 -4.49 0.37 13.17
N PRO A 176 -5.17 -0.68 13.73
CA PRO A 176 -6.56 -0.53 14.12
C PRO A 176 -6.80 0.60 15.12
N THR A 177 -5.89 0.76 16.08
CA THR A 177 -5.98 1.82 17.10
C THR A 177 -5.55 3.19 16.54
N ALA A 178 -4.46 3.23 15.77
CA ALA A 178 -3.90 4.47 15.25
C ALA A 178 -4.80 5.12 14.18
N LEU A 179 -5.47 4.30 13.37
CA LEU A 179 -6.26 4.74 12.21
C LEU A 179 -7.78 4.74 12.42
N GLU A 180 -8.26 4.29 13.60
CA GLU A 180 -9.70 4.34 13.93
C GLU A 180 -10.30 5.73 13.71
N PRO A 181 -9.67 6.85 14.15
CA PRO A 181 -10.26 8.18 13.99
C PRO A 181 -10.45 8.61 12.53
N PHE A 182 -9.71 8.04 11.58
CA PHE A 182 -9.78 8.38 10.16
C PHE A 182 -10.93 7.70 9.44
N ARG A 183 -11.57 6.69 10.03
CA ARG A 183 -12.76 6.01 9.51
C ARG A 183 -12.57 5.50 8.08
N LEU A 184 -11.47 4.80 7.82
CA LEU A 184 -11.06 4.31 6.49
C LEU A 184 -12.12 3.44 5.81
N GLN A 185 -12.97 2.76 6.59
CA GLN A 185 -14.09 1.94 6.09
C GLN A 185 -15.18 2.77 5.40
N ASP A 186 -15.27 4.06 5.71
CA ASP A 186 -16.27 4.96 5.12
C ASP A 186 -15.77 5.66 3.85
N MET A 187 -14.47 5.60 3.59
CA MET A 187 -13.88 6.11 2.36
C MET A 187 -14.25 5.23 1.15
N ARG A 188 -14.34 5.84 -0.02
CA ARG A 188 -14.62 5.16 -1.30
C ARG A 188 -13.59 5.56 -2.34
N PHE A 189 -13.39 4.70 -3.34
CA PHE A 189 -12.49 5.00 -4.45
C PHE A 189 -12.93 6.25 -5.19
N ARG A 190 -11.99 7.18 -5.33
CA ARG A 190 -12.09 8.31 -6.23
C ARG A 190 -11.54 7.95 -7.60
N TRP A 191 -10.33 7.36 -7.63
CA TRP A 191 -9.69 6.86 -8.82
C TRP A 191 -8.75 5.69 -8.48
N ARG A 192 -8.49 4.87 -9.52
CA ARG A 192 -7.54 3.76 -9.48
C ARG A 192 -6.70 3.74 -10.74
N LYS A 193 -5.43 3.37 -10.60
CA LYS A 193 -4.48 3.23 -11.71
C LYS A 193 -3.73 1.93 -11.53
N ARG A 194 -3.51 1.19 -12.63
CA ARG A 194 -2.81 -0.09 -12.61
C ARG A 194 -1.88 -0.22 -13.79
N THR A 195 -0.69 -0.80 -13.57
CA THR A 195 0.28 -1.12 -14.61
C THR A 195 1.18 -2.28 -14.19
N MET A 196 1.92 -2.81 -15.16
CA MET A 196 3.04 -3.71 -14.89
C MET A 196 4.33 -2.91 -14.81
N LEU A 197 5.15 -3.16 -13.79
CA LEU A 197 6.49 -2.58 -13.66
C LEU A 197 7.55 -3.63 -13.97
N ALA A 198 8.64 -3.18 -14.60
CA ALA A 198 9.84 -4.00 -14.85
C ALA A 198 10.78 -3.95 -13.63
N ALA A 199 10.23 -4.26 -12.46
CA ALA A 199 10.93 -4.23 -11.18
C ALA A 199 10.37 -5.27 -10.21
N ASN A 200 11.18 -5.69 -9.24
CA ASN A 200 10.72 -6.51 -8.12
C ASN A 200 9.70 -5.73 -7.29
N TYR A 201 8.66 -6.39 -6.79
CA TYR A 201 7.63 -5.75 -5.98
C TYR A 201 8.20 -5.04 -4.74
N LYS A 202 9.27 -5.59 -4.11
CA LYS A 202 9.97 -4.95 -2.96
C LYS A 202 10.72 -3.69 -3.39
N THR A 203 11.36 -3.67 -4.58
CA THR A 203 11.99 -2.44 -5.09
C THR A 203 10.97 -1.30 -5.21
N VAL A 204 9.72 -1.63 -5.53
CA VAL A 204 8.63 -0.66 -5.60
C VAL A 204 8.17 -0.27 -4.20
N ILE A 205 7.98 -1.23 -3.30
CA ILE A 205 7.60 -0.97 -1.89
C ILE A 205 8.63 -0.06 -1.24
N ASP A 206 9.93 -0.37 -1.38
CA ASP A 206 11.04 0.38 -0.78
C ASP A 206 10.96 1.87 -1.10
N ALA A 207 10.57 2.23 -2.33
CA ALA A 207 10.43 3.63 -2.74
C ALA A 207 9.25 4.37 -2.06
N PHE A 208 8.29 3.65 -1.46
CA PHE A 208 7.10 4.24 -0.84
C PHE A 208 7.02 4.05 0.68
N ILE A 209 8.00 3.38 1.30
CA ILE A 209 8.05 3.16 2.76
C ILE A 209 9.14 3.96 3.46
N GLU A 210 9.75 4.90 2.76
CA GLU A 210 10.77 5.82 3.25
C GLU A 210 10.63 7.19 2.59
N GLY A 211 11.11 8.23 3.20
CA GLY A 211 11.10 9.60 2.64
C GLY A 211 12.51 10.15 2.41
N TYR A 212 13.55 9.33 2.53
CA TYR A 212 14.94 9.74 2.36
C TYR A 212 15.25 10.16 0.92
N HIS A 213 14.55 9.58 -0.07
CA HIS A 213 14.69 9.93 -1.50
C HIS A 213 14.10 11.31 -1.85
N THR A 214 13.18 11.86 -1.03
CA THR A 214 12.42 13.09 -1.36
C THR A 214 13.30 14.24 -1.82
N PRO A 215 14.43 14.58 -1.18
CA PRO A 215 15.28 15.70 -1.63
C PRO A 215 15.92 15.48 -3.00
N GLY A 216 16.21 14.26 -3.35
CA GLY A 216 16.84 13.91 -4.62
C GLY A 216 15.82 13.77 -5.75
N THR A 217 14.71 13.12 -5.48
CA THR A 217 13.67 12.79 -6.47
C THR A 217 12.64 13.89 -6.63
N HIS A 218 12.22 14.52 -5.51
CA HIS A 218 11.15 15.51 -5.47
C HIS A 218 11.60 16.89 -4.94
N PRO A 219 12.70 17.48 -5.43
CA PRO A 219 13.23 18.73 -4.88
C PRO A 219 12.23 19.90 -4.97
N GLN A 220 11.26 19.82 -5.88
CA GLN A 220 10.19 20.82 -6.02
C GLN A 220 9.26 20.88 -4.79
N THR A 221 9.09 19.79 -4.06
CA THR A 221 8.24 19.75 -2.85
C THR A 221 8.87 20.46 -1.65
N LEU A 222 10.19 20.67 -1.69
CA LEU A 222 10.95 21.29 -0.62
C LEU A 222 11.06 22.82 -0.77
N ARG A 223 10.53 23.38 -1.84
CA ARG A 223 10.57 24.81 -2.10
C ARG A 223 9.38 25.50 -1.47
N PRO A 224 9.58 26.66 -0.82
CA PRO A 224 8.46 27.53 -0.54
C PRO A 224 7.80 27.93 -1.86
N VAL A 225 6.53 27.59 -2.04
CA VAL A 225 5.81 27.94 -3.26
C VAL A 225 5.50 29.44 -3.22
N GLN A 226 6.24 30.24 -3.96
CA GLN A 226 5.97 31.66 -4.14
C GLN A 226 5.06 31.85 -5.37
N GLY A 227 3.74 31.76 -5.16
CA GLY A 227 2.74 32.00 -6.22
C GLY A 227 2.61 30.90 -7.27
N PRO A 228 1.65 31.02 -8.22
CA PRO A 228 1.47 30.07 -9.30
C PRO A 228 2.71 30.08 -10.20
N ARG A 229 3.32 28.91 -10.44
CA ARG A 229 4.46 28.78 -11.36
C ARG A 229 3.99 28.89 -12.80
N PRO A 230 4.74 29.61 -13.67
CA PRO A 230 4.65 29.37 -15.10
C PRO A 230 5.21 27.96 -15.39
N SER A 231 4.46 27.14 -16.05
CA SER A 231 4.67 25.71 -16.32
C SER A 231 5.85 25.34 -17.25
N ALA A 232 6.85 26.19 -17.46
CA ALA A 232 7.83 26.00 -18.56
C ALA A 232 9.30 26.30 -18.26
N GLU A 233 9.71 26.68 -17.05
CA GLU A 233 11.15 26.94 -16.82
C GLU A 233 11.81 25.83 -16.00
N PRO A 234 12.91 25.24 -16.49
CA PRO A 234 13.72 24.33 -15.66
C PRO A 234 14.25 25.11 -14.45
N ALA A 235 14.08 24.55 -13.29
CA ALA A 235 14.55 25.13 -12.05
C ALA A 235 16.08 25.27 -12.05
N PRO A 236 16.65 26.40 -11.61
CA PRO A 236 18.10 26.53 -11.46
C PRO A 236 18.63 25.46 -10.48
N PRO A 237 19.88 24.98 -10.65
CA PRO A 237 20.51 24.10 -9.68
C PRO A 237 20.48 24.76 -8.31
N GLN A 238 19.88 24.11 -7.35
CA GLN A 238 19.76 24.65 -5.99
C GLN A 238 20.74 23.97 -5.05
N GLU A 239 21.36 24.78 -4.19
CA GLU A 239 21.90 24.28 -2.95
C GLU A 239 20.77 23.64 -2.17
N PHE A 240 20.96 22.40 -1.70
CA PHE A 240 19.98 21.66 -0.90
C PHE A 240 19.66 22.42 0.36
N VAL A 241 18.56 23.17 0.34
CA VAL A 241 18.02 23.80 1.53
C VAL A 241 17.18 22.75 2.24
N TYR A 242 17.83 21.97 3.10
CA TYR A 242 17.22 21.13 4.15
C TYR A 242 16.12 20.15 3.70
N ALA A 243 16.48 18.90 3.63
CA ALA A 243 15.54 17.79 3.44
C ALA A 243 14.64 17.61 4.67
N PRO A 244 13.34 17.29 4.49
CA PRO A 244 12.52 16.84 5.59
C PRO A 244 13.18 15.62 6.23
N TYR A 245 13.05 15.51 7.54
CA TYR A 245 13.48 14.33 8.27
C TYR A 245 12.30 13.40 8.42
N THR A 246 12.45 12.18 7.89
CA THR A 246 11.38 11.19 7.81
C THR A 246 11.79 9.90 8.54
N PRO A 247 11.87 9.94 9.88
CA PRO A 247 12.24 8.75 10.64
C PRO A 247 11.21 7.66 10.44
N THR A 248 11.71 6.43 10.32
CA THR A 248 10.88 5.23 10.23
C THR A 248 10.65 4.62 11.61
N ILE A 249 9.46 4.08 11.80
CA ILE A 249 9.02 3.42 13.03
C ILE A 249 8.64 1.99 12.68
N PRO A 250 9.51 1.01 12.95
CA PRO A 250 9.18 -0.39 12.76
C PRO A 250 8.22 -0.89 13.85
N TYR A 251 7.28 -1.73 13.45
CA TYR A 251 6.41 -2.50 14.32
C TYR A 251 6.61 -4.00 14.06
N ARG A 252 5.98 -4.86 14.84
CA ARG A 252 6.15 -6.31 14.69
C ARG A 252 5.88 -6.83 13.28
N ASN A 253 4.81 -6.36 12.64
CA ASN A 253 4.39 -6.83 11.31
C ASN A 253 4.27 -5.71 10.28
N HIS A 254 4.48 -4.46 10.66
CA HIS A 254 4.24 -3.28 9.84
C HIS A 254 5.33 -2.25 10.07
N SER A 255 5.28 -1.14 9.35
CA SER A 255 6.13 0.02 9.63
C SER A 255 5.41 1.30 9.23
N ARG A 256 5.95 2.41 9.71
CA ARG A 256 5.46 3.74 9.39
C ARG A 256 6.64 4.69 9.25
N PHE A 257 6.56 5.68 8.37
CA PHE A 257 7.39 6.86 8.51
C PHE A 257 6.54 8.12 8.71
N ILE A 258 7.11 9.11 9.35
CA ILE A 258 6.45 10.37 9.68
C ILE A 258 7.33 11.54 9.23
N TYR A 259 6.69 12.67 8.92
CA TYR A 259 7.40 13.91 8.62
C TYR A 259 7.62 14.69 9.93
N THR A 260 8.87 14.97 10.26
CA THR A 260 9.21 15.70 11.49
C THR A 260 10.41 16.64 11.29
N ALA A 261 10.66 17.50 12.26
CA ALA A 261 11.87 18.30 12.29
C ALA A 261 13.08 17.45 12.68
N ARG A 262 14.23 17.71 12.05
CA ARG A 262 15.48 17.05 12.42
C ARG A 262 15.90 17.49 13.83
N PRO A 263 16.29 16.57 14.72
CA PRO A 263 16.64 16.90 16.11
C PRO A 263 17.73 17.98 16.24
N ASP A 264 18.69 18.04 15.30
CA ASP A 264 19.85 18.94 15.34
C ASP A 264 19.71 20.17 14.44
N SER A 265 18.50 20.52 13.97
CA SER A 265 18.31 21.55 12.94
C SER A 265 18.58 22.99 13.41
N GLY A 266 18.59 23.26 14.69
CA GLY A 266 18.93 24.59 15.25
C GLY A 266 18.12 25.73 14.63
N ASP A 267 18.74 26.92 14.47
CA ASP A 267 18.10 28.15 13.95
C ASP A 267 17.66 28.06 12.48
N ARG A 268 18.19 27.12 11.69
CA ARG A 268 17.77 26.93 10.28
C ARG A 268 16.31 26.48 10.16
N ASP A 269 15.81 25.79 11.17
CA ASP A 269 14.41 25.36 11.24
C ASP A 269 13.48 26.53 11.63
N SER A 270 13.99 27.55 12.29
CA SER A 270 13.21 28.71 12.72
C SER A 270 12.68 29.53 11.54
N ALA A 271 13.50 29.81 10.54
CA ALA A 271 13.09 30.54 9.34
C ALA A 271 12.04 29.76 8.52
N ARG A 272 12.15 28.44 8.46
CA ARG A 272 11.17 27.59 7.80
C ARG A 272 9.85 27.52 8.58
N LYS A 273 9.91 27.44 9.91
CA LYS A 273 8.72 27.48 10.78
C LYS A 273 8.01 28.81 10.67
N GLU A 274 8.75 29.93 10.68
CA GLU A 274 8.21 31.25 10.48
C GLU A 274 7.54 31.42 9.11
N GLN A 275 8.14 30.87 8.06
CA GLN A 275 7.58 30.86 6.71
C GLN A 275 6.35 29.95 6.61
N ALA A 276 6.40 28.74 7.19
CA ALA A 276 5.28 27.81 7.24
C ALA A 276 4.11 28.30 8.12
N ALA A 277 4.36 29.26 9.00
CA ALA A 277 3.34 29.92 9.82
C ALA A 277 2.49 30.95 9.04
N ARG A 278 2.79 31.20 7.76
CA ARG A 278 2.06 32.15 6.93
C ARG A 278 0.96 31.44 6.16
N PRO A 279 -0.32 31.85 6.28
CA PRO A 279 -1.45 31.19 5.64
C PRO A 279 -1.27 31.02 4.13
N GLU A 280 -0.79 32.06 3.44
CA GLU A 280 -0.59 32.02 1.99
C GLU A 280 0.49 31.03 1.54
N VAL A 281 1.53 30.80 2.34
CA VAL A 281 2.60 29.84 2.02
C VAL A 281 2.09 28.41 2.14
N PHE A 282 1.36 28.11 3.22
CA PHE A 282 0.75 26.82 3.42
C PHE A 282 -0.31 26.52 2.33
N ALA A 283 -1.17 27.49 2.05
CA ALA A 283 -2.19 27.38 1.03
C ALA A 283 -1.61 27.13 -0.37
N ASN A 284 -0.53 27.83 -0.74
CA ASN A 284 0.17 27.61 -2.01
C ASN A 284 0.75 26.18 -2.10
N SER A 285 1.26 25.64 -1.00
CA SER A 285 1.75 24.26 -0.97
C SER A 285 0.61 23.25 -1.22
N MET A 286 -0.55 23.44 -0.60
CA MET A 286 -1.72 22.58 -0.81
C MET A 286 -2.27 22.69 -2.23
N GLN A 287 -2.32 23.90 -2.79
CA GLN A 287 -2.72 24.11 -4.18
C GLN A 287 -1.76 23.44 -5.16
N TYR A 288 -0.44 23.53 -4.92
CA TYR A 288 0.55 22.83 -5.73
C TYR A 288 0.34 21.31 -5.66
N ASN A 289 0.16 20.76 -4.47
CA ASN A 289 -0.10 19.34 -4.30
C ASN A 289 -1.36 18.88 -5.05
N TYR A 290 -2.42 19.67 -5.08
CA TYR A 290 -3.63 19.34 -5.83
C TYR A 290 -3.42 19.39 -7.35
N LEU A 291 -2.80 20.47 -7.86
CA LEU A 291 -2.68 20.73 -9.29
C LEU A 291 -1.62 19.88 -9.99
N GLU A 292 -0.48 19.69 -9.32
CA GLU A 292 0.71 19.07 -9.94
C GLU A 292 0.93 17.62 -9.45
N VAL A 293 0.74 17.38 -8.15
CA VAL A 293 0.88 16.02 -7.59
C VAL A 293 -0.36 15.17 -7.89
N GLY A 294 -1.55 15.75 -7.74
CA GLY A 294 -2.82 15.14 -8.14
C GLY A 294 -3.23 13.90 -7.34
N SER A 295 -2.64 13.67 -6.15
CA SER A 295 -2.81 12.39 -5.46
C SER A 295 -3.10 12.47 -3.96
N LEU A 296 -2.60 13.48 -3.25
CA LEU A 296 -2.68 13.61 -1.79
C LEU A 296 -3.68 14.64 -1.30
N VAL A 297 -4.30 15.37 -2.19
CA VAL A 297 -5.19 16.51 -1.87
C VAL A 297 -6.46 16.39 -2.70
N THR A 298 -7.61 16.53 -2.07
CA THR A 298 -8.90 16.48 -2.74
C THR A 298 -9.29 17.85 -3.30
N GLU A 299 -10.36 17.94 -4.10
CA GLU A 299 -10.90 19.21 -4.54
C GLU A 299 -11.41 20.06 -3.36
N ARG A 300 -11.94 19.44 -2.32
CA ARG A 300 -12.33 20.10 -1.07
C ARG A 300 -11.13 20.74 -0.39
N ASP A 301 -10.02 20.01 -0.30
CA ASP A 301 -8.77 20.49 0.26
C ASP A 301 -8.21 21.67 -0.53
N TYR A 302 -8.29 21.62 -1.86
CA TYR A 302 -7.90 22.73 -2.72
C TYR A 302 -8.74 23.99 -2.47
N ARG A 303 -10.07 23.85 -2.36
CA ARG A 303 -10.95 24.97 -2.01
C ARG A 303 -10.69 25.51 -0.61
N ALA A 304 -10.40 24.63 0.36
CA ALA A 304 -9.97 25.05 1.70
C ALA A 304 -8.69 25.86 1.66
N ALA A 305 -7.71 25.43 0.86
CA ALA A 305 -6.47 26.16 0.66
C ALA A 305 -6.70 27.54 0.02
N GLN A 306 -7.62 27.64 -0.95
CA GLN A 306 -7.99 28.93 -1.55
C GLN A 306 -8.61 29.89 -0.51
N GLN A 307 -9.47 29.39 0.37
CA GLN A 307 -10.04 30.22 1.45
C GLN A 307 -8.95 30.64 2.45
N LEU A 308 -8.10 29.70 2.88
CA LEU A 308 -6.99 29.99 3.79
C LEU A 308 -6.04 31.09 3.24
N ALA A 309 -5.78 31.09 1.94
CA ALA A 309 -4.91 32.07 1.29
C ALA A 309 -5.41 33.52 1.42
N THR A 310 -6.70 33.72 1.67
CA THR A 310 -7.31 35.04 1.85
C THR A 310 -7.42 35.50 3.31
N MET A 311 -6.99 34.64 4.25
CA MET A 311 -7.07 34.95 5.68
C MET A 311 -5.88 35.77 6.15
N GLU A 312 -6.16 36.70 7.05
CA GLU A 312 -5.07 37.41 7.75
C GLU A 312 -4.33 36.47 8.71
N PRO A 313 -3.03 36.68 8.93
CA PRO A 313 -2.28 35.93 9.92
C PRO A 313 -2.93 36.00 11.31
N SER A 314 -2.94 34.87 12.01
CA SER A 314 -3.52 34.75 13.34
C SER A 314 -2.60 33.92 14.25
N ASP A 315 -2.94 33.84 15.54
CA ASP A 315 -2.23 32.98 16.51
C ASP A 315 -2.52 31.48 16.30
N VAL A 316 -3.55 31.14 15.47
CA VAL A 316 -3.86 29.76 15.13
C VAL A 316 -3.00 29.34 13.95
N PRO A 317 -2.26 28.22 14.05
CA PRO A 317 -1.43 27.74 12.96
C PRO A 317 -2.22 27.50 11.67
N PRO A 318 -1.69 27.86 10.48
CA PRO A 318 -2.37 27.68 9.18
C PRO A 318 -2.84 26.27 8.94
N PHE A 319 -2.08 25.28 9.35
CA PHE A 319 -2.43 23.86 9.29
C PHE A 319 -3.74 23.55 10.06
N VAL A 320 -3.93 24.13 11.25
CA VAL A 320 -5.16 23.94 12.05
C VAL A 320 -6.34 24.61 11.38
N LEU A 321 -6.17 25.87 10.92
CA LEU A 321 -7.21 26.62 10.18
C LEU A 321 -7.63 25.88 8.92
N TYR A 322 -6.66 25.35 8.17
CA TYR A 322 -6.93 24.55 6.97
C TYR A 322 -7.84 23.34 7.26
N HIS A 323 -7.52 22.56 8.29
CA HIS A 323 -8.35 21.43 8.67
C HIS A 323 -9.74 21.82 9.17
N GLN A 324 -9.90 22.98 9.82
CA GLN A 324 -11.19 23.52 10.20
C GLN A 324 -12.03 23.88 8.96
N ILE A 325 -11.42 24.57 7.98
CA ILE A 325 -12.09 24.90 6.72
C ILE A 325 -12.48 23.64 5.95
N CYS A 326 -11.62 22.61 5.88
CA CYS A 326 -11.95 21.33 5.25
C CYS A 326 -13.17 20.69 5.91
N GLU A 327 -13.23 20.72 7.24
CA GLU A 327 -14.38 20.18 7.99
C GLU A 327 -15.67 20.97 7.73
N GLU A 328 -15.59 22.30 7.72
CA GLU A 328 -16.75 23.15 7.40
C GLU A 328 -17.28 22.91 5.97
N LEU A 329 -16.38 22.80 4.99
CA LEU A 329 -16.75 22.49 3.62
C LEU A 329 -17.37 21.08 3.50
N ALA A 330 -16.79 20.09 4.16
CA ALA A 330 -17.31 18.73 4.18
C ALA A 330 -18.73 18.68 4.76
N LEU A 331 -18.97 19.35 5.89
CA LEU A 331 -20.28 19.45 6.52
C LEU A 331 -21.29 20.15 5.61
N ALA A 332 -20.89 21.22 4.92
CA ALA A 332 -21.74 21.92 3.97
C ALA A 332 -22.13 21.06 2.75
N GLU A 333 -21.27 20.11 2.38
CA GLU A 333 -21.52 19.12 1.32
C GLU A 333 -22.31 17.89 1.81
N GLY A 334 -22.65 17.83 3.09
CA GLY A 334 -23.35 16.68 3.68
C GLY A 334 -22.48 15.46 3.93
N VAL A 335 -21.16 15.64 3.95
CA VAL A 335 -20.20 14.56 4.26
C VAL A 335 -20.10 14.38 5.77
N ASP A 336 -20.26 13.14 6.24
CA ASP A 336 -19.95 12.78 7.63
C ASP A 336 -18.44 12.67 7.81
N PHE A 337 -17.81 13.84 7.98
CA PHE A 337 -16.36 13.96 8.00
C PHE A 337 -15.75 13.53 9.35
N PRO A 338 -14.58 12.86 9.37
CA PRO A 338 -13.95 12.41 10.59
C PRO A 338 -13.66 13.55 11.57
N LYS A 339 -14.09 13.39 12.82
CA LYS A 339 -13.78 14.32 13.91
C LYS A 339 -12.68 13.72 14.76
N MET A 340 -11.54 14.41 14.82
CA MET A 340 -10.39 13.97 15.60
C MET A 340 -9.61 15.16 16.15
N SER A 341 -8.97 14.95 17.30
CA SER A 341 -8.01 15.91 17.83
C SER A 341 -6.72 15.92 17.01
N MET A 342 -5.92 16.97 17.15
CA MET A 342 -4.59 17.02 16.52
C MET A 342 -3.65 15.92 17.03
N GLU A 343 -3.79 15.49 18.29
CA GLU A 343 -3.05 14.37 18.84
C GLU A 343 -3.41 13.07 18.11
N GLN A 344 -4.70 12.78 17.92
CA GLN A 344 -5.16 11.62 17.16
C GLN A 344 -4.71 11.69 15.70
N TYR A 345 -4.78 12.88 15.08
CA TYR A 345 -4.29 13.07 13.72
C TYR A 345 -2.81 12.69 13.61
N PHE A 346 -1.93 13.26 14.44
CA PHE A 346 -0.50 12.96 14.41
C PHE A 346 -0.16 11.54 14.87
N ALA A 347 -1.03 10.90 15.63
CA ALA A 347 -0.87 9.49 15.98
C ALA A 347 -1.08 8.55 14.79
N GLY A 348 -1.91 8.93 13.80
CA GLY A 348 -2.29 8.07 12.69
C GLY A 348 -1.84 8.52 11.30
N ASN A 349 -1.65 9.84 11.05
CA ASN A 349 -1.28 10.32 9.71
C ASN A 349 0.12 9.85 9.29
N GLY A 350 0.42 9.91 8.00
CA GLY A 350 1.72 9.54 7.40
C GLY A 350 1.61 8.25 6.60
N ASP A 351 2.78 7.69 6.30
CA ASP A 351 2.92 6.55 5.40
C ASP A 351 3.05 5.26 6.19
N TRP A 352 2.08 4.38 6.01
CA TRP A 352 2.05 3.07 6.65
C TRP A 352 2.33 1.97 5.64
N HIS A 353 3.33 1.14 5.93
CA HIS A 353 3.51 -0.14 5.25
C HIS A 353 2.65 -1.19 5.95
N VAL A 354 1.54 -1.55 5.33
CA VAL A 354 0.68 -2.67 5.74
C VAL A 354 1.21 -3.92 5.06
N PHE A 355 2.18 -4.55 5.70
CA PHE A 355 2.88 -5.72 5.15
C PHE A 355 1.89 -6.83 4.77
N PRO A 356 2.08 -7.54 3.62
CA PRO A 356 3.29 -7.52 2.78
C PRO A 356 3.22 -6.58 1.56
N THR A 357 2.09 -6.08 1.12
CA THR A 357 1.93 -5.54 -0.24
C THR A 357 1.21 -4.22 -0.33
N LEU A 358 0.79 -3.63 0.78
CA LEU A 358 -0.01 -2.41 0.78
C LEU A 358 0.74 -1.29 1.49
N VAL A 359 0.84 -0.12 0.85
CA VAL A 359 1.31 1.13 1.46
C VAL A 359 0.17 2.13 1.41
N ILE A 360 -0.08 2.83 2.51
CA ILE A 360 -1.13 3.84 2.60
C ILE A 360 -0.62 5.13 3.24
N LEU A 361 -0.81 6.24 2.54
CA LEU A 361 -0.61 7.58 3.05
C LEU A 361 -1.95 8.08 3.53
N VAL A 362 -2.06 8.31 4.83
CA VAL A 362 -3.34 8.65 5.46
C VAL A 362 -3.38 10.12 5.83
N GLU A 363 -4.36 10.82 5.25
CA GLU A 363 -4.72 12.19 5.57
C GLU A 363 -6.17 12.27 6.07
N LYS A 364 -6.56 13.37 6.70
CA LYS A 364 -7.90 13.50 7.26
C LYS A 364 -9.00 13.44 6.19
N SER A 365 -8.71 14.00 5.01
CA SER A 365 -9.68 14.11 3.90
C SER A 365 -9.65 12.93 2.95
N CYS A 366 -8.50 12.28 2.83
CA CYS A 366 -8.28 11.23 1.82
C CYS A 366 -7.19 10.25 2.26
N LEU A 367 -7.06 9.21 1.46
CA LEU A 367 -5.99 8.24 1.55
C LEU A 367 -5.43 8.01 0.14
N LEU A 368 -4.10 8.06 0.01
CA LEU A 368 -3.41 7.56 -1.16
C LEU A 368 -2.85 6.18 -0.85
N GLY A 369 -3.17 5.20 -1.70
CA GLY A 369 -2.72 3.83 -1.48
C GLY A 369 -1.95 3.29 -2.67
N TYR A 370 -1.01 2.40 -2.37
CA TYR A 370 -0.23 1.64 -3.34
C TYR A 370 -0.29 0.16 -3.00
N ARG A 371 -0.52 -0.69 -3.99
CA ARG A 371 -0.45 -2.14 -3.83
C ARG A 371 0.51 -2.73 -4.84
N MET A 372 1.47 -3.51 -4.38
CA MET A 372 2.49 -4.15 -5.19
C MET A 372 2.36 -5.66 -5.07
N LEU A 373 2.03 -6.34 -6.18
CA LEU A 373 1.88 -7.79 -6.19
C LEU A 373 3.01 -8.42 -7.02
N PRO A 374 3.75 -9.39 -6.46
CA PRO A 374 4.80 -10.08 -7.19
C PRO A 374 4.26 -10.81 -8.42
N ASP A 375 5.06 -10.90 -9.47
CA ASP A 375 4.81 -11.82 -10.56
C ASP A 375 4.98 -13.28 -10.06
N ALA A 376 4.31 -14.22 -10.69
CA ALA A 376 4.33 -15.62 -10.28
C ALA A 376 5.66 -16.33 -10.57
N GLU A 377 6.48 -15.83 -11.50
CA GLU A 377 7.65 -16.53 -12.03
C GLU A 377 8.88 -15.63 -12.21
N ASP A 378 8.67 -14.32 -12.43
CA ASP A 378 9.73 -13.37 -12.75
C ASP A 378 9.95 -12.36 -11.61
N PRO A 379 11.08 -12.42 -10.87
CA PRO A 379 11.39 -11.46 -9.82
C PRO A 379 11.58 -10.03 -10.34
N ASN A 380 11.71 -9.85 -11.65
CA ASN A 380 11.91 -8.54 -12.29
C ASN A 380 10.60 -7.91 -12.77
N ARG A 381 9.46 -8.42 -12.31
CA ARG A 381 8.14 -7.91 -12.68
C ARG A 381 7.21 -7.88 -11.49
N CYS A 382 6.35 -6.89 -11.45
CA CYS A 382 5.25 -6.85 -10.49
C CYS A 382 4.05 -6.07 -11.05
N VAL A 383 2.88 -6.34 -10.48
CA VAL A 383 1.72 -5.47 -10.67
C VAL A 383 1.82 -4.32 -9.70
N PHE A 384 1.68 -3.12 -10.20
CA PHE A 384 1.58 -1.90 -9.41
C PHE A 384 0.18 -1.32 -9.53
N GLU A 385 -0.46 -1.10 -8.41
CA GLU A 385 -1.73 -0.38 -8.31
C GLU A 385 -1.56 0.84 -7.43
N MET A 386 -2.11 1.97 -7.88
CA MET A 386 -2.18 3.22 -7.14
C MET A 386 -3.64 3.68 -7.10
N PHE A 387 -4.12 4.13 -5.94
CA PHE A 387 -5.51 4.52 -5.79
C PHE A 387 -5.67 5.63 -4.74
N SER A 388 -6.73 6.40 -4.91
CA SER A 388 -7.15 7.41 -3.91
C SER A 388 -8.53 7.06 -3.37
N LEU A 389 -8.66 7.16 -2.05
CA LEU A 389 -9.93 7.06 -1.34
C LEU A 389 -10.29 8.41 -0.74
N GLU A 390 -11.58 8.70 -0.66
CA GLU A 390 -12.11 9.95 -0.13
C GLU A 390 -13.43 9.70 0.60
N HIS A 391 -13.79 10.58 1.55
CA HIS A 391 -15.13 10.62 2.17
C HIS A 391 -16.10 11.40 1.30
N PHE A 392 -17.20 10.75 0.91
CA PHE A 392 -18.28 11.34 0.12
C PHE A 392 -19.58 11.43 0.92
N ALA A 393 -20.46 12.34 0.54
CA ALA A 393 -21.82 12.36 1.07
C ALA A 393 -22.60 11.10 0.63
N PRO A 394 -23.55 10.60 1.44
CA PRO A 394 -24.37 9.45 1.08
C PRO A 394 -25.10 9.68 -0.25
N GLY A 395 -24.88 8.76 -1.19
CA GLY A 395 -25.46 8.84 -2.53
C GLY A 395 -24.70 9.69 -3.54
N GLU A 396 -23.64 10.39 -3.13
CA GLU A 396 -22.82 11.27 -3.98
C GLU A 396 -21.46 10.65 -4.33
N VAL A 397 -21.29 9.33 -4.11
CA VAL A 397 -20.06 8.63 -4.48
C VAL A 397 -19.94 8.62 -6.00
N PRO A 398 -18.90 9.25 -6.58
CA PRO A 398 -18.72 9.28 -8.03
C PRO A 398 -18.40 7.90 -8.58
N GLU A 399 -18.60 7.72 -9.89
CA GLU A 399 -18.03 6.56 -10.57
C GLU A 399 -16.51 6.59 -10.45
N THR A 400 -15.94 5.47 -10.01
CA THR A 400 -14.48 5.36 -9.85
C THR A 400 -13.78 5.49 -11.21
N SER A 401 -12.94 6.51 -11.35
CA SER A 401 -12.08 6.62 -12.52
C SER A 401 -11.03 5.50 -12.51
N TRP A 402 -10.97 4.73 -13.59
CA TRP A 402 -10.08 3.59 -13.74
C TRP A 402 -9.14 3.78 -14.93
N LEU A 403 -7.83 3.69 -14.67
CA LEU A 403 -6.77 3.65 -15.67
C LEU A 403 -6.02 2.32 -15.55
N GLU A 404 -6.02 1.51 -16.60
CA GLU A 404 -5.18 0.32 -16.69
C GLU A 404 -4.35 0.38 -17.98
N VAL A 405 -3.06 0.30 -17.85
CA VAL A 405 -2.11 0.30 -18.97
C VAL A 405 -1.06 -0.79 -18.76
N GLU A 406 -0.57 -1.38 -19.84
CA GLU A 406 0.46 -2.41 -19.76
C GLU A 406 1.79 -1.82 -19.26
N ARG A 407 2.13 -0.63 -19.73
CA ARG A 407 3.36 0.09 -19.38
C ARG A 407 3.00 1.48 -18.86
N TRP A 408 3.56 1.88 -17.74
CA TRP A 408 3.28 3.20 -17.14
C TRP A 408 3.67 4.35 -18.09
N GLN A 409 4.70 4.17 -18.94
CA GLN A 409 5.15 5.18 -19.92
C GLN A 409 4.11 5.48 -21.01
N ASP A 410 3.13 4.62 -21.20
CA ASP A 410 2.11 4.76 -22.25
C ASP A 410 1.00 5.76 -21.89
N HIS A 411 1.07 6.37 -20.68
CA HIS A 411 0.07 7.33 -20.22
C HIS A 411 0.65 8.39 -19.28
N ASP A 412 0.23 9.65 -19.48
CA ASP A 412 0.71 10.82 -18.70
C ASP A 412 -0.08 11.05 -17.38
N GLY A 413 -1.13 10.29 -17.13
CA GLY A 413 -2.07 10.51 -16.02
C GLY A 413 -1.59 10.02 -14.65
N TRP A 414 -0.29 9.75 -14.45
CA TRP A 414 0.25 9.30 -13.16
C TRP A 414 0.39 10.44 -12.14
N GLY A 415 0.62 11.67 -12.60
CA GLY A 415 1.02 12.81 -11.80
C GLY A 415 2.55 13.00 -11.78
N GLU A 416 3.02 14.17 -11.36
CA GLU A 416 4.45 14.52 -11.42
C GLU A 416 5.29 13.63 -10.50
N LEU A 417 4.92 13.53 -9.22
CA LEU A 417 5.68 12.76 -8.23
C LEU A 417 5.73 11.26 -8.58
N PRO A 418 4.59 10.58 -8.79
CA PRO A 418 4.63 9.18 -9.17
C PRO A 418 5.40 8.90 -10.45
N THR A 419 5.39 9.83 -11.42
CA THR A 419 6.19 9.69 -12.65
C THR A 419 7.70 9.73 -12.36
N GLN A 420 8.14 10.57 -11.41
CA GLN A 420 9.53 10.63 -10.98
C GLN A 420 9.95 9.34 -10.27
N ASP A 421 9.08 8.81 -9.38
CA ASP A 421 9.32 7.56 -8.66
C ASP A 421 9.41 6.37 -9.62
N LEU A 422 8.47 6.24 -10.55
CA LEU A 422 8.44 5.15 -11.52
C LEU A 422 9.70 5.12 -12.40
N LYS A 423 10.22 6.30 -12.80
CA LYS A 423 11.50 6.39 -13.52
C LYS A 423 12.68 5.92 -12.69
N ASN A 424 12.70 6.29 -11.40
CA ASN A 424 13.78 5.88 -10.50
C ASN A 424 13.69 4.38 -10.19
N ILE A 425 12.50 3.83 -9.98
CA ILE A 425 12.27 2.41 -9.74
C ILE A 425 12.82 1.57 -10.89
N ASP A 426 12.49 1.92 -12.14
CA ASP A 426 13.02 1.25 -13.33
C ASP A 426 14.57 1.28 -13.35
N ALA A 427 15.17 2.43 -13.04
CA ALA A 427 16.62 2.61 -13.03
C ALA A 427 17.31 1.87 -11.88
N ILE A 428 16.72 1.90 -10.67
CA ILE A 428 17.22 1.20 -9.48
C ILE A 428 17.23 -0.30 -9.74
N HIS A 429 16.12 -0.85 -10.21
CA HIS A 429 16.02 -2.29 -10.45
C HIS A 429 16.98 -2.76 -11.54
N ALA A 430 17.11 -1.99 -12.64
CA ALA A 430 18.13 -2.27 -13.66
C ALA A 430 19.55 -2.23 -13.07
N GLY A 431 19.84 -1.30 -12.16
CA GLY A 431 21.12 -1.18 -11.47
C GLY A 431 21.44 -2.38 -10.54
N MET A 432 20.42 -3.02 -9.96
CA MET A 432 20.59 -4.22 -9.12
C MET A 432 21.22 -5.39 -9.88
N HIS A 433 21.07 -5.46 -11.21
CA HIS A 433 21.71 -6.47 -12.04
C HIS A 433 23.18 -6.18 -12.32
N SER A 434 23.70 -5.01 -11.97
CA SER A 434 25.13 -4.70 -12.12
C SER A 434 26.00 -5.65 -11.27
N ARG A 435 27.13 -6.07 -11.83
CA ARG A 435 28.14 -6.83 -11.08
C ARG A 435 28.84 -6.00 -10.00
N GLY A 436 28.81 -4.68 -10.12
CA GLY A 436 29.40 -3.74 -9.17
C GLY A 436 28.46 -3.35 -8.01
N PHE A 437 27.24 -3.88 -7.99
CA PHE A 437 26.27 -3.63 -6.93
C PHE A 437 25.97 -4.93 -6.19
N GLU A 438 26.14 -4.95 -4.88
CA GLU A 438 25.98 -6.16 -4.07
C GLU A 438 24.69 -6.15 -3.25
N GLY A 439 24.20 -4.98 -2.88
CA GLY A 439 22.97 -4.83 -2.09
C GLY A 439 22.78 -3.39 -1.61
N LEU A 440 21.66 -3.17 -0.93
CA LEU A 440 21.26 -1.89 -0.40
C LEU A 440 22.00 -1.58 0.90
N TRP A 441 22.45 -0.34 1.07
CA TRP A 441 22.95 0.20 2.33
C TRP A 441 21.93 1.20 2.88
N LEU A 442 21.36 0.92 4.02
CA LEU A 442 20.22 1.64 4.57
C LEU A 442 20.63 2.70 5.59
N ASN A 443 19.96 3.85 5.54
CA ASN A 443 20.05 4.88 6.55
C ASN A 443 19.34 4.41 7.83
N THR A 444 20.06 4.39 8.95
CA THR A 444 19.55 3.85 10.24
C THR A 444 18.37 4.63 10.84
N ALA A 445 18.08 5.83 10.36
CA ALA A 445 16.99 6.64 10.87
C ALA A 445 15.79 6.68 9.92
N GLN A 446 16.02 6.66 8.61
CA GLN A 446 14.99 6.99 7.62
C GLN A 446 14.62 5.82 6.68
N GLU A 447 15.38 4.70 6.70
CA GLU A 447 15.14 3.56 5.79
C GLU A 447 14.98 2.23 6.52
N MET A 448 14.81 2.25 7.86
CA MET A 448 14.67 0.99 8.62
C MET A 448 13.33 0.29 8.41
N SER A 449 12.34 0.90 7.77
CA SER A 449 11.15 0.21 7.28
C SER A 449 11.49 -0.89 6.28
N ILE A 450 12.46 -0.65 5.39
CA ILE A 450 12.99 -1.63 4.43
C ILE A 450 13.61 -2.81 5.19
N ARG A 451 14.47 -2.52 6.18
CA ARG A 451 15.07 -3.60 6.98
C ARG A 451 14.03 -4.41 7.74
N ASN A 452 13.00 -3.74 8.28
CA ASN A 452 11.89 -4.39 8.99
C ASN A 452 11.09 -5.33 8.08
N GLU A 453 10.79 -4.94 6.84
CA GLU A 453 10.14 -5.79 5.86
C GLU A 453 10.88 -7.12 5.68
N HIS A 454 12.19 -7.05 5.49
CA HIS A 454 13.04 -8.25 5.36
C HIS A 454 13.12 -9.08 6.64
N ALA A 455 13.11 -8.46 7.81
CA ALA A 455 13.07 -9.18 9.08
C ALA A 455 11.74 -9.92 9.26
N ILE A 456 10.63 -9.30 8.88
CA ILE A 456 9.33 -9.96 8.88
C ILE A 456 9.34 -11.16 7.92
N ALA A 457 9.84 -10.97 6.70
CA ALA A 457 9.93 -12.05 5.70
C ALA A 457 10.79 -13.23 6.22
N ASP A 458 11.91 -12.95 6.91
CA ASP A 458 12.80 -13.98 7.46
C ASP A 458 12.12 -14.88 8.50
N ARG A 459 11.17 -14.32 9.29
CA ARG A 459 10.39 -15.12 10.26
C ARG A 459 9.59 -16.22 9.56
N PHE A 460 8.99 -15.92 8.43
CA PHE A 460 8.15 -16.88 7.71
C PHE A 460 8.95 -17.77 6.78
N ILE A 461 9.96 -17.23 6.09
CA ILE A 461 10.74 -17.97 5.11
C ILE A 461 11.72 -18.93 5.78
N PHE A 462 12.40 -18.48 6.83
CA PHE A 462 13.51 -19.19 7.45
C PHE A 462 13.26 -19.59 8.92
N GLY A 463 12.15 -19.16 9.53
CA GLY A 463 11.84 -19.43 10.93
C GLY A 463 12.78 -18.70 11.90
N VAL A 464 13.29 -17.53 11.51
CA VAL A 464 14.22 -16.73 12.32
C VAL A 464 13.42 -15.58 12.93
N ASP A 465 13.23 -15.58 14.25
CA ASP A 465 12.76 -14.39 14.95
C ASP A 465 13.90 -13.36 14.94
N GLY A 466 13.74 -12.33 14.16
CA GLY A 466 14.62 -11.18 14.22
C GLY A 466 14.41 -10.51 15.57
N ASP A 467 15.32 -10.69 16.51
CA ASP A 467 15.44 -9.79 17.65
C ASP A 467 15.74 -8.40 17.09
N GLY A 468 14.71 -7.52 17.15
CA GLY A 468 14.71 -6.19 16.60
C GLY A 468 15.49 -5.17 17.39
#